data_b8673379cbf4cb3ab4f936560a6e2da9
#
_entry.id   b8673379cbf4cb3ab4f936560a6e2da9
#
_cell.length_a   1.000
_cell.length_b   1.000
_cell.length_c   1.000
_cell.angle_alpha   90.00
_cell.angle_beta   90.00
_cell.angle_gamma   90.00
#
_symmetry.space_group_name_H-M   'P 1'
#
loop_
_entity.id
_entity.type
_entity.pdbx_description
1 polymer ?
#
loop_
_entity_poly.entity_id
_entity_poly.type
_entity_poly.pdbx_seq_one_letter_code
_entity_poly.pdbx_strand_id
1 'polypeptide(L)'
;MSNASGRSAIVTGASSGIGRAVALELAKAGWRLGLVGRDEARLADVARSCGGDVSTVACDMRDTSAFAGFVERFGGVDLYVSNHGILDGRRDGEVVESGDVAGDVLAINLTSAVAALHVVLPGMQARRKGQIALVSSLAGLSPLPDAPAYSASKAGLVMYGLSLREALQGSGVGVSVCCPGYVATPMGGEHLGNRPHEITDEDAARRIVKNALANKRLFGFPAPLWPMALFSLLIPEGMLRLFNGDLRFTVKKR
;
A
#
# COMPACT_ATOMS: atom_id res chain seq x y z
N MET A 1 -7.42 -20.65 -30.15
CA MET A 1 -8.35 -19.97 -29.22
C MET A 1 -7.68 -18.64 -28.87
N SER A 2 -8.13 -17.53 -29.43
CA SER A 2 -7.58 -16.21 -29.20
C SER A 2 -7.88 -15.79 -27.77
N ASN A 3 -6.84 -15.68 -26.95
CA ASN A 3 -6.92 -15.03 -25.64
C ASN A 3 -7.36 -13.59 -25.86
N ALA A 4 -8.61 -13.28 -25.60
CA ALA A 4 -9.02 -11.90 -25.36
C ALA A 4 -8.28 -11.49 -24.07
N SER A 5 -7.12 -10.84 -24.25
CA SER A 5 -6.28 -10.41 -23.14
C SER A 5 -6.98 -9.27 -22.39
N GLY A 6 -7.83 -9.62 -21.46
CA GLY A 6 -8.36 -8.71 -20.47
C GLY A 6 -7.20 -8.08 -19.68
N ARG A 7 -7.44 -6.88 -19.11
CA ARG A 7 -6.48 -6.23 -18.21
C ARG A 7 -6.22 -7.11 -17.00
N SER A 8 -4.97 -7.13 -16.51
CA SER A 8 -4.53 -7.98 -15.41
C SER A 8 -3.91 -7.17 -14.29
N ALA A 9 -4.22 -7.52 -13.04
CA ALA A 9 -3.67 -6.84 -11.88
C ALA A 9 -3.19 -7.83 -10.81
N ILE A 10 -2.11 -7.48 -10.14
CA ILE A 10 -1.67 -8.15 -8.89
C ILE A 10 -1.82 -7.17 -7.74
N VAL A 11 -2.46 -7.62 -6.65
CA VAL A 11 -2.67 -6.84 -5.43
C VAL A 11 -2.04 -7.57 -4.26
N THR A 12 -1.08 -6.92 -3.57
CA THR A 12 -0.47 -7.46 -2.35
C THR A 12 -1.20 -6.95 -1.10
N GLY A 13 -1.21 -7.75 -0.03
CA GLY A 13 -2.03 -7.46 1.16
C GLY A 13 -3.52 -7.56 0.86
N ALA A 14 -3.92 -8.43 -0.07
CA ALA A 14 -5.29 -8.52 -0.57
C ALA A 14 -6.26 -9.23 0.38
N SER A 15 -5.79 -9.84 1.46
CA SER A 15 -6.64 -10.62 2.40
C SER A 15 -7.57 -9.76 3.27
N SER A 16 -7.39 -8.42 3.32
CA SER A 16 -8.24 -7.53 4.14
C SER A 16 -8.09 -6.06 3.74
N GLY A 17 -8.95 -5.20 4.32
CA GLY A 17 -8.87 -3.74 4.24
C GLY A 17 -8.73 -3.20 2.82
N ILE A 18 -7.85 -2.22 2.65
CA ILE A 18 -7.66 -1.54 1.35
C ILE A 18 -7.35 -2.53 0.23
N GLY A 19 -6.46 -3.53 0.46
CA GLY A 19 -6.10 -4.50 -0.58
C GLY A 19 -7.28 -5.35 -1.04
N ARG A 20 -8.11 -5.82 -0.09
CA ARG A 20 -9.38 -6.52 -0.40
C ARG A 20 -10.33 -5.63 -1.19
N ALA A 21 -10.52 -4.39 -0.75
CA ALA A 21 -11.43 -3.47 -1.42
C ALA A 21 -10.95 -3.10 -2.85
N VAL A 22 -9.63 -2.95 -3.05
CA VAL A 22 -9.03 -2.74 -4.39
C VAL A 22 -9.25 -3.96 -5.28
N ALA A 23 -9.08 -5.18 -4.75
CA ALA A 23 -9.35 -6.39 -5.51
C ALA A 23 -10.81 -6.47 -5.97
N LEU A 24 -11.76 -6.20 -5.08
CA LEU A 24 -13.19 -6.16 -5.41
C LEU A 24 -13.55 -5.07 -6.43
N GLU A 25 -12.92 -3.89 -6.32
CA GLU A 25 -13.16 -2.79 -7.28
C GLU A 25 -12.65 -3.15 -8.68
N LEU A 26 -11.48 -3.78 -8.77
CA LEU A 26 -10.91 -4.27 -10.04
C LEU A 26 -11.72 -5.43 -10.63
N ALA A 27 -12.22 -6.35 -9.77
CA ALA A 27 -13.08 -7.46 -10.19
C ALA A 27 -14.38 -6.96 -10.86
N LYS A 28 -15.05 -5.95 -10.27
CA LYS A 28 -16.22 -5.30 -10.86
C LYS A 28 -15.95 -4.73 -12.26
N ALA A 29 -14.72 -4.32 -12.53
CA ALA A 29 -14.28 -3.80 -13.82
C ALA A 29 -13.76 -4.90 -14.78
N GLY A 30 -13.92 -6.19 -14.45
CA GLY A 30 -13.58 -7.33 -15.30
C GLY A 30 -12.08 -7.62 -15.43
N TRP A 31 -11.26 -7.23 -14.42
CA TRP A 31 -9.83 -7.52 -14.43
C TRP A 31 -9.55 -8.97 -14.01
N ARG A 32 -8.58 -9.61 -14.65
CA ARG A 32 -7.94 -10.81 -14.14
C ARG A 32 -7.06 -10.46 -12.94
N LEU A 33 -7.21 -11.19 -11.83
CA LEU A 33 -6.61 -10.81 -10.55
C LEU A 33 -5.63 -11.85 -10.02
N GLY A 34 -4.47 -11.36 -9.55
CA GLY A 34 -3.55 -12.07 -8.69
C GLY A 34 -3.62 -11.49 -7.27
N LEU A 35 -4.07 -12.28 -6.30
CA LEU A 35 -4.21 -11.84 -4.92
C LEU A 35 -3.11 -12.46 -4.05
N VAL A 36 -2.39 -11.61 -3.33
CA VAL A 36 -1.24 -11.99 -2.51
C VAL A 36 -1.45 -11.57 -1.07
N GLY A 37 -1.19 -12.47 -0.12
CA GLY A 37 -1.30 -12.20 1.30
C GLY A 37 -0.78 -13.38 2.12
N ARG A 38 -0.81 -13.29 3.45
CA ARG A 38 -0.31 -14.37 4.33
C ARG A 38 -1.37 -15.38 4.74
N ASP A 39 -2.63 -14.96 4.77
CA ASP A 39 -3.76 -15.76 5.24
C ASP A 39 -4.49 -16.37 4.04
N GLU A 40 -4.25 -17.65 3.82
CA GLU A 40 -4.80 -18.39 2.69
C GLU A 40 -6.34 -18.47 2.73
N ALA A 41 -6.92 -18.67 3.90
CA ALA A 41 -8.38 -18.76 4.06
C ALA A 41 -9.05 -17.43 3.69
N ARG A 42 -8.54 -16.30 4.21
CA ARG A 42 -9.05 -14.98 3.84
C ARG A 42 -8.83 -14.65 2.37
N LEU A 43 -7.69 -15.05 1.78
CA LEU A 43 -7.48 -14.85 0.34
C LEU A 43 -8.50 -15.63 -0.48
N ALA A 44 -8.81 -16.87 -0.10
CA ALA A 44 -9.82 -17.68 -0.77
C ALA A 44 -11.23 -17.04 -0.65
N ASP A 45 -11.55 -16.45 0.51
CA ASP A 45 -12.81 -15.71 0.71
C ASP A 45 -12.90 -14.49 -0.20
N VAL A 46 -11.82 -13.74 -0.32
CA VAL A 46 -11.76 -12.57 -1.21
C VAL A 46 -11.86 -13.01 -2.67
N ALA A 47 -11.16 -14.07 -3.07
CA ALA A 47 -11.23 -14.61 -4.43
C ALA A 47 -12.66 -15.04 -4.80
N ARG A 48 -13.37 -15.74 -3.90
CA ARG A 48 -14.80 -16.06 -4.09
C ARG A 48 -15.66 -14.80 -4.23
N SER A 49 -15.39 -13.78 -3.43
CA SER A 49 -16.14 -12.52 -3.47
C SER A 49 -15.86 -11.70 -4.75
N CYS A 50 -14.68 -11.82 -5.32
CA CYS A 50 -14.33 -11.19 -6.60
C CYS A 50 -15.04 -11.88 -7.77
N GLY A 51 -15.21 -13.19 -7.72
CA GLY A 51 -15.65 -13.97 -8.88
C GLY A 51 -14.67 -13.87 -10.06
N GLY A 52 -15.01 -14.47 -11.20
CA GLY A 52 -14.20 -14.35 -12.41
C GLY A 52 -12.83 -15.06 -12.35
N ASP A 53 -11.85 -14.51 -13.07
CA ASP A 53 -10.49 -15.06 -13.19
C ASP A 53 -9.59 -14.53 -12.07
N VAL A 54 -9.49 -15.29 -10.99
CA VAL A 54 -8.71 -14.92 -9.80
C VAL A 54 -7.76 -16.06 -9.42
N SER A 55 -6.48 -15.72 -9.30
CA SER A 55 -5.44 -16.60 -8.75
C SER A 55 -4.95 -16.06 -7.43
N THR A 56 -4.59 -16.93 -6.49
CA THR A 56 -4.10 -16.54 -5.16
C THR A 56 -2.74 -17.15 -4.85
N VAL A 57 -1.95 -16.49 -4.04
CA VAL A 57 -0.77 -17.07 -3.39
C VAL A 57 -0.66 -16.58 -1.95
N ALA A 58 -0.54 -17.55 -1.03
CA ALA A 58 -0.25 -17.26 0.37
C ALA A 58 1.26 -17.27 0.59
N CYS A 59 1.84 -16.10 0.91
CA CYS A 59 3.27 -15.99 1.19
C CYS A 59 3.58 -14.80 2.13
N ASP A 60 4.71 -14.90 2.82
CA ASP A 60 5.30 -13.77 3.50
C ASP A 60 6.13 -12.97 2.50
N MET A 61 5.82 -11.70 2.33
CA MET A 61 6.51 -10.84 1.36
C MET A 61 7.96 -10.52 1.72
N ARG A 62 8.42 -10.90 2.92
CA ARG A 62 9.86 -10.84 3.30
C ARG A 62 10.68 -11.88 2.53
N ASP A 63 10.07 -13.01 2.16
CA ASP A 63 10.60 -13.95 1.19
C ASP A 63 9.83 -13.86 -0.11
N THR A 64 10.43 -13.27 -1.13
CA THR A 64 9.78 -13.06 -2.43
C THR A 64 9.85 -14.26 -3.37
N SER A 65 10.40 -15.41 -2.96
CA SER A 65 10.57 -16.58 -3.85
C SER A 65 9.24 -17.16 -4.32
N ALA A 66 8.30 -17.39 -3.40
CA ALA A 66 6.95 -17.85 -3.72
C ALA A 66 6.18 -16.82 -4.58
N PHE A 67 6.36 -15.53 -4.29
CA PHE A 67 5.80 -14.45 -5.08
C PHE A 67 6.36 -14.43 -6.51
N ALA A 68 7.67 -14.61 -6.68
CA ALA A 68 8.30 -14.66 -7.99
C ALA A 68 7.75 -15.80 -8.87
N GLY A 69 7.67 -17.01 -8.33
CA GLY A 69 7.05 -18.13 -9.02
C GLY A 69 5.56 -17.91 -9.33
N PHE A 70 4.85 -17.17 -8.47
CA PHE A 70 3.46 -16.79 -8.76
C PHE A 70 3.38 -15.79 -9.92
N VAL A 71 4.19 -14.75 -9.94
CA VAL A 71 4.22 -13.74 -11.01
C VAL A 71 4.55 -14.38 -12.37
N GLU A 72 5.50 -15.30 -12.40
CA GLU A 72 5.87 -16.04 -13.61
C GLU A 72 4.66 -16.83 -14.16
N ARG A 73 3.97 -17.62 -13.34
CA ARG A 73 2.78 -18.35 -13.75
C ARG A 73 1.60 -17.45 -14.10
N PHE A 74 1.44 -16.33 -13.38
CA PHE A 74 0.39 -15.36 -13.65
C PHE A 74 0.60 -14.67 -15.00
N GLY A 75 1.85 -14.46 -15.42
CA GLY A 75 2.19 -13.86 -16.70
C GLY A 75 2.06 -12.34 -16.70
N GLY A 76 1.58 -11.76 -17.79
CA GLY A 76 1.55 -10.30 -17.96
C GLY A 76 0.77 -9.60 -16.83
N VAL A 77 1.36 -8.53 -16.26
CA VAL A 77 0.77 -7.70 -15.21
C VAL A 77 0.63 -6.26 -15.73
N ASP A 78 -0.60 -5.79 -15.91
CA ASP A 78 -0.86 -4.41 -16.37
C ASP A 78 -0.92 -3.41 -15.21
N LEU A 79 -1.39 -3.85 -14.02
CA LEU A 79 -1.41 -3.05 -12.80
C LEU A 79 -0.82 -3.84 -11.63
N TYR A 80 0.19 -3.32 -10.98
CA TYR A 80 0.72 -3.85 -9.72
C TYR A 80 0.38 -2.91 -8.56
N VAL A 81 -0.38 -3.40 -7.57
CA VAL A 81 -0.73 -2.63 -6.37
C VAL A 81 0.06 -3.18 -5.18
N SER A 82 1.12 -2.46 -4.80
CA SER A 82 1.93 -2.73 -3.60
C SER A 82 1.24 -2.13 -2.39
N ASN A 83 0.45 -2.95 -1.70
CA ASN A 83 -0.38 -2.49 -0.58
C ASN A 83 -0.07 -3.21 0.74
N HIS A 84 0.64 -4.34 0.72
CA HIS A 84 0.98 -5.05 1.95
C HIS A 84 1.78 -4.17 2.93
N GLY A 85 1.57 -4.40 4.21
CA GLY A 85 2.25 -3.67 5.27
C GLY A 85 1.62 -3.96 6.62
N ILE A 86 2.26 -3.44 7.65
CA ILE A 86 1.79 -3.46 9.03
C ILE A 86 1.82 -2.05 9.62
N LEU A 87 0.91 -1.77 10.54
CA LEU A 87 1.03 -0.65 11.46
C LEU A 87 1.52 -1.21 12.79
N ASP A 88 2.64 -0.71 13.26
CA ASP A 88 3.11 -0.96 14.60
C ASP A 88 3.82 0.29 15.12
N GLY A 89 4.00 0.36 16.46
CA GLY A 89 4.56 1.53 17.13
C GLY A 89 4.71 1.28 18.62
N ARG A 90 4.83 2.36 19.39
CA ARG A 90 5.01 2.28 20.83
C ARG A 90 3.82 1.61 21.52
N ARG A 91 4.09 0.91 22.60
CA ARG A 91 3.09 0.35 23.53
C ARG A 91 2.77 1.36 24.63
N ASP A 92 1.69 1.07 25.34
CA ASP A 92 1.36 1.84 26.54
C ASP A 92 2.50 1.75 27.58
N GLY A 93 2.85 2.89 28.17
CA GLY A 93 3.99 3.00 29.07
C GLY A 93 5.37 3.13 28.41
N GLU A 94 5.49 2.96 27.10
CA GLU A 94 6.73 3.19 26.35
C GLU A 94 6.84 4.65 25.85
N VAL A 95 8.07 5.11 25.65
CA VAL A 95 8.36 6.42 25.01
C VAL A 95 8.43 6.28 23.50
N VAL A 96 9.00 5.20 23.01
CA VAL A 96 9.17 4.88 21.57
C VAL A 96 9.05 3.36 21.39
N GLU A 97 8.77 2.91 20.18
CA GLU A 97 8.75 1.48 19.85
C GLU A 97 10.11 0.80 20.06
N SER A 98 10.11 -0.52 20.35
CA SER A 98 11.32 -1.30 20.46
C SER A 98 12.07 -1.46 19.12
N GLY A 99 13.37 -1.77 19.18
CA GLY A 99 14.18 -2.02 17.98
C GLY A 99 13.66 -3.17 17.12
N ASP A 100 13.12 -4.22 17.73
CA ASP A 100 12.53 -5.36 17.00
C ASP A 100 11.27 -4.93 16.24
N VAL A 101 10.40 -4.16 16.88
CA VAL A 101 9.20 -3.59 16.23
C VAL A 101 9.61 -2.70 15.05
N ALA A 102 10.59 -1.82 15.26
CA ALA A 102 11.08 -0.94 14.21
C ALA A 102 11.68 -1.74 13.04
N GLY A 103 12.48 -2.77 13.32
CA GLY A 103 13.05 -3.67 12.32
C GLY A 103 12.00 -4.39 11.49
N ASP A 104 10.99 -4.98 12.13
CA ASP A 104 9.89 -5.67 11.45
C ASP A 104 9.07 -4.72 10.56
N VAL A 105 8.75 -3.53 11.05
CA VAL A 105 8.02 -2.53 10.27
C VAL A 105 8.79 -2.12 9.01
N LEU A 106 10.08 -1.82 9.13
CA LEU A 106 10.92 -1.46 7.99
C LEU A 106 11.06 -2.62 6.99
N ALA A 107 11.29 -3.83 7.49
CA ALA A 107 11.43 -5.02 6.65
C ALA A 107 10.16 -5.30 5.84
N ILE A 108 8.97 -5.22 6.48
CA ILE A 108 7.70 -5.54 5.83
C ILE A 108 7.21 -4.39 4.94
N ASN A 109 7.22 -3.14 5.43
CA ASN A 109 6.58 -2.04 4.72
C ASN A 109 7.43 -1.46 3.60
N LEU A 110 8.76 -1.50 3.72
CA LEU A 110 9.67 -0.88 2.76
C LEU A 110 10.51 -1.92 2.01
N THR A 111 11.33 -2.69 2.71
CA THR A 111 12.29 -3.60 2.07
C THR A 111 11.57 -4.63 1.20
N SER A 112 10.55 -5.29 1.75
CA SER A 112 9.81 -6.30 0.99
C SER A 112 8.97 -5.70 -0.15
N ALA A 113 8.44 -4.49 0.04
CA ALA A 113 7.69 -3.79 -1.02
C ALA A 113 8.59 -3.45 -2.23
N VAL A 114 9.82 -2.99 -1.96
CA VAL A 114 10.82 -2.73 -2.99
C VAL A 114 11.23 -4.04 -3.66
N ALA A 115 11.55 -5.08 -2.89
CA ALA A 115 11.94 -6.38 -3.44
C ALA A 115 10.85 -6.99 -4.35
N ALA A 116 9.59 -6.97 -3.89
CA ALA A 116 8.45 -7.47 -4.67
C ALA A 116 8.23 -6.69 -5.96
N LEU A 117 8.42 -5.38 -5.93
CA LEU A 117 8.32 -4.54 -7.14
C LEU A 117 9.35 -4.97 -8.18
N HIS A 118 10.58 -5.28 -7.78
CA HIS A 118 11.63 -5.75 -8.68
C HIS A 118 11.37 -7.14 -9.28
N VAL A 119 10.46 -7.92 -8.71
CA VAL A 119 9.96 -9.16 -9.33
C VAL A 119 9.02 -8.85 -10.52
N VAL A 120 8.18 -7.83 -10.41
CA VAL A 120 7.16 -7.50 -11.42
C VAL A 120 7.70 -6.59 -12.53
N LEU A 121 8.57 -5.66 -12.17
CA LEU A 121 9.05 -4.58 -13.05
C LEU A 121 9.69 -5.06 -14.36
N PRO A 122 10.56 -6.08 -14.40
CA PRO A 122 11.18 -6.54 -15.65
C PRO A 122 10.16 -6.95 -16.70
N GLY A 123 9.10 -7.65 -16.30
CA GLY A 123 8.03 -8.06 -17.20
C GLY A 123 7.24 -6.87 -17.76
N MET A 124 7.02 -5.81 -17.00
CA MET A 124 6.39 -4.57 -17.47
C MET A 124 7.30 -3.83 -18.45
N GLN A 125 8.59 -3.70 -18.13
CA GLN A 125 9.57 -3.04 -19.00
C GLN A 125 9.72 -3.76 -20.35
N ALA A 126 9.80 -5.10 -20.34
CA ALA A 126 9.91 -5.89 -21.58
C ALA A 126 8.71 -5.68 -22.51
N ARG A 127 7.50 -5.53 -21.95
CA ARG A 127 6.28 -5.24 -22.73
C ARG A 127 6.09 -3.73 -23.00
N ARG A 128 6.93 -2.86 -22.44
CA ARG A 128 6.79 -1.40 -22.49
C ARG A 128 5.38 -0.94 -22.04
N LYS A 129 4.80 -1.65 -21.10
CA LYS A 129 3.43 -1.41 -20.63
C LYS A 129 3.29 -1.89 -19.18
N GLY A 130 2.83 -1.00 -18.32
CA GLY A 130 2.53 -1.34 -16.92
C GLY A 130 2.21 -0.09 -16.10
N GLN A 131 1.49 -0.31 -15.01
CA GLN A 131 1.21 0.71 -14.00
C GLN A 131 1.51 0.15 -12.62
N ILE A 132 2.30 0.86 -11.83
CA ILE A 132 2.62 0.55 -10.45
C ILE A 132 1.90 1.53 -9.55
N ALA A 133 1.19 1.02 -8.55
CA ALA A 133 0.56 1.79 -7.49
C ALA A 133 1.19 1.41 -6.15
N LEU A 134 1.96 2.32 -5.54
CA LEU A 134 2.53 2.14 -4.21
C LEU A 134 1.61 2.76 -3.17
N VAL A 135 1.09 1.94 -2.25
CA VAL A 135 0.23 2.41 -1.16
C VAL A 135 1.08 2.75 0.06
N SER A 136 1.42 4.03 0.18
CA SER A 136 2.11 4.60 1.32
C SER A 136 1.11 5.03 2.42
N SER A 137 1.26 6.20 3.00
CA SER A 137 0.40 6.80 4.03
C SER A 137 0.66 8.30 4.12
N LEU A 138 -0.28 9.07 4.68
CA LEU A 138 0.00 10.44 5.13
C LEU A 138 1.14 10.49 6.16
N ALA A 139 1.32 9.40 6.94
CA ALA A 139 2.45 9.24 7.85
C ALA A 139 3.83 9.23 7.16
N GLY A 140 3.88 8.99 5.85
CA GLY A 140 5.10 9.13 5.05
C GLY A 140 5.43 10.57 4.67
N LEU A 141 4.54 11.51 4.95
CA LEU A 141 4.70 12.95 4.67
C LEU A 141 4.67 13.76 5.95
N SER A 142 3.91 13.32 6.96
CA SER A 142 3.79 13.96 8.26
C SER A 142 4.18 12.95 9.34
N PRO A 143 5.23 13.20 10.14
CA PRO A 143 5.73 12.22 11.09
C PRO A 143 4.73 11.92 12.20
N LEU A 144 4.57 10.64 12.53
CA LEU A 144 3.79 10.15 13.68
C LEU A 144 4.76 9.88 14.84
N PRO A 145 4.68 10.63 15.94
CA PRO A 145 5.62 10.47 17.06
C PRO A 145 5.51 9.11 17.75
N ASP A 146 4.37 8.45 17.68
CA ASP A 146 4.11 7.18 18.33
C ASP A 146 4.42 5.94 17.45
N ALA A 147 4.85 6.17 16.19
CA ALA A 147 5.25 5.12 15.25
C ALA A 147 6.35 5.63 14.28
N PRO A 148 7.55 5.96 14.78
CA PRO A 148 8.64 6.48 13.95
C PRO A 148 9.03 5.55 12.80
N ALA A 149 9.16 4.25 13.05
CA ALA A 149 9.51 3.26 12.02
C ALA A 149 8.43 3.15 10.94
N TYR A 150 7.15 3.23 11.33
CA TYR A 150 6.05 3.27 10.35
C TYR A 150 6.16 4.50 9.45
N SER A 151 6.35 5.68 10.05
CA SER A 151 6.55 6.94 9.29
C SER A 151 7.77 6.84 8.36
N ALA A 152 8.90 6.36 8.86
CA ALA A 152 10.12 6.16 8.07
C ALA A 152 9.89 5.21 6.91
N SER A 153 9.23 4.06 7.14
CA SER A 153 8.92 3.08 6.09
C SER A 153 8.04 3.68 4.99
N LYS A 154 7.03 4.45 5.37
CA LYS A 154 6.09 5.09 4.44
C LYS A 154 6.72 6.28 3.71
N ALA A 155 7.58 7.06 4.37
CA ALA A 155 8.39 8.11 3.73
C ALA A 155 9.38 7.53 2.71
N GLY A 156 10.07 6.46 3.09
CA GLY A 156 10.94 5.72 2.17
C GLY A 156 10.20 5.24 0.91
N LEU A 157 8.99 4.70 1.08
CA LEU A 157 8.16 4.24 -0.04
C LEU A 157 7.69 5.40 -0.94
N VAL A 158 7.36 6.57 -0.35
CA VAL A 158 7.06 7.79 -1.13
C VAL A 158 8.25 8.18 -1.99
N MET A 159 9.41 8.35 -1.37
CA MET A 159 10.61 8.81 -2.08
C MET A 159 11.07 7.80 -3.12
N TYR A 160 11.05 6.51 -2.78
CA TYR A 160 11.37 5.43 -3.72
C TYR A 160 10.45 5.47 -4.94
N GLY A 161 9.13 5.58 -4.73
CA GLY A 161 8.16 5.61 -5.84
C GLY A 161 8.30 6.83 -6.74
N LEU A 162 8.56 8.00 -6.16
CA LEU A 162 8.80 9.23 -6.92
C LEU A 162 10.08 9.15 -7.75
N SER A 163 11.18 8.65 -7.17
CA SER A 163 12.46 8.45 -7.86
C SER A 163 12.34 7.39 -8.97
N LEU A 164 11.65 6.28 -8.69
CA LEU A 164 11.41 5.24 -9.68
C LEU A 164 10.60 5.75 -10.87
N ARG A 165 9.60 6.61 -10.62
CA ARG A 165 8.81 7.24 -11.69
C ARG A 165 9.70 8.03 -12.65
N GLU A 166 10.63 8.81 -12.14
CA GLU A 166 11.57 9.57 -12.95
C GLU A 166 12.53 8.64 -13.73
N ALA A 167 13.05 7.60 -13.06
CA ALA A 167 13.93 6.61 -13.69
C ALA A 167 13.24 5.82 -14.82
N LEU A 168 11.92 5.66 -14.76
CA LEU A 168 11.15 4.90 -15.76
C LEU A 168 10.55 5.79 -16.86
N GLN A 169 10.91 7.06 -16.96
CA GLN A 169 10.45 7.92 -18.06
C GLN A 169 10.79 7.32 -19.43
N GLY A 170 9.81 7.31 -20.33
CA GLY A 170 9.96 6.73 -21.66
C GLY A 170 9.93 5.20 -21.73
N SER A 171 9.91 4.48 -20.60
CA SER A 171 9.88 3.01 -20.57
C SER A 171 8.50 2.40 -20.91
N GLY A 172 7.44 3.20 -20.87
CA GLY A 172 6.05 2.71 -20.97
C GLY A 172 5.46 2.22 -19.64
N VAL A 173 6.21 2.33 -18.52
CA VAL A 173 5.75 1.95 -17.18
C VAL A 173 5.50 3.19 -16.34
N GLY A 174 4.26 3.35 -15.86
CA GLY A 174 3.87 4.43 -14.96
C GLY A 174 4.05 4.03 -13.49
N VAL A 175 4.29 5.04 -12.63
CA VAL A 175 4.34 4.85 -11.17
C VAL A 175 3.49 5.91 -10.50
N SER A 176 2.60 5.48 -9.62
CA SER A 176 1.75 6.33 -8.78
C SER A 176 2.01 6.01 -7.31
N VAL A 177 2.15 7.04 -6.49
CA VAL A 177 2.25 6.91 -5.04
C VAL A 177 0.96 7.44 -4.41
N CYS A 178 0.31 6.58 -3.62
CA CYS A 178 -0.88 6.92 -2.87
C CYS A 178 -0.55 7.08 -1.39
N CYS A 179 -1.02 8.15 -0.77
CA CYS A 179 -0.87 8.43 0.65
C CYS A 179 -2.26 8.50 1.33
N PRO A 180 -2.85 7.37 1.70
CA PRO A 180 -4.08 7.35 2.50
C PRO A 180 -3.87 7.94 3.89
N GLY A 181 -4.92 8.61 4.42
CA GLY A 181 -5.06 8.88 5.84
C GLY A 181 -5.73 7.71 6.55
N TYR A 182 -6.64 8.02 7.49
CA TYR A 182 -7.37 7.00 8.22
C TYR A 182 -8.42 6.31 7.35
N VAL A 183 -8.37 5.00 7.31
CA VAL A 183 -9.28 4.14 6.55
C VAL A 183 -9.82 3.06 7.49
N ALA A 184 -11.13 2.85 7.48
CA ALA A 184 -11.82 1.85 8.28
C ALA A 184 -11.42 0.43 7.83
N THR A 185 -10.36 -0.10 8.43
CA THR A 185 -9.75 -1.40 8.12
C THR A 185 -9.38 -2.12 9.41
N PRO A 186 -9.13 -3.43 9.38
CA PRO A 186 -8.58 -4.14 10.54
C PRO A 186 -7.28 -3.50 11.07
N MET A 187 -6.37 -3.09 10.17
CA MET A 187 -5.16 -2.36 10.53
C MET A 187 -5.48 -1.00 11.19
N GLY A 188 -6.45 -0.25 10.66
CA GLY A 188 -6.91 1.00 11.27
C GLY A 188 -7.44 0.79 12.69
N GLY A 189 -8.07 -0.36 12.97
CA GLY A 189 -8.56 -0.75 14.30
C GLY A 189 -7.46 -1.06 15.32
N GLU A 190 -6.21 -1.27 14.89
CA GLU A 190 -5.05 -1.42 15.79
C GLU A 190 -4.58 -0.08 16.38
N HIS A 191 -4.94 1.02 15.74
CA HIS A 191 -4.63 2.40 16.16
C HIS A 191 -5.60 2.84 17.27
N LEU A 192 -5.10 2.91 18.50
CA LEU A 192 -5.87 3.29 19.69
C LEU A 192 -5.77 4.81 19.93
N GLY A 193 -6.36 5.60 19.06
CA GLY A 193 -6.36 7.06 19.12
C GLY A 193 -7.43 7.67 18.22
N ASN A 194 -7.44 8.99 18.14
CA ASN A 194 -8.37 9.71 17.28
C ASN A 194 -8.04 9.46 15.80
N ARG A 195 -9.07 9.24 14.98
CA ARG A 195 -8.96 8.99 13.53
C ARG A 195 -9.82 9.99 12.75
N PRO A 196 -9.41 11.25 12.71
CA PRO A 196 -10.22 12.28 12.08
C PRO A 196 -10.38 12.00 10.57
N HIS A 197 -11.57 12.30 10.07
CA HIS A 197 -11.92 12.14 8.65
C HIS A 197 -11.71 10.72 8.11
N GLU A 198 -11.90 9.70 8.93
CA GLU A 198 -11.82 8.31 8.51
C GLU A 198 -12.80 8.05 7.36
N ILE A 199 -12.32 7.34 6.32
CA ILE A 199 -13.14 6.94 5.17
C ILE A 199 -13.26 5.42 5.11
N THR A 200 -14.20 4.90 4.35
CA THR A 200 -14.34 3.45 4.13
C THR A 200 -13.23 2.91 3.24
N ASP A 201 -12.97 1.62 3.32
CA ASP A 201 -11.99 0.94 2.47
C ASP A 201 -12.45 0.89 1.00
N GLU A 202 -13.76 0.88 0.72
CA GLU A 202 -14.30 0.99 -0.63
C GLU A 202 -14.04 2.38 -1.24
N ASP A 203 -14.21 3.46 -0.46
CA ASP A 203 -13.88 4.82 -0.93
C ASP A 203 -12.39 4.96 -1.21
N ALA A 204 -11.54 4.41 -0.33
CA ALA A 204 -10.10 4.38 -0.52
C ALA A 204 -9.74 3.61 -1.80
N ALA A 205 -10.31 2.42 -2.01
CA ALA A 205 -10.06 1.58 -3.19
C ALA A 205 -10.43 2.30 -4.50
N ARG A 206 -11.63 2.90 -4.58
CA ARG A 206 -12.05 3.68 -5.76
C ARG A 206 -11.07 4.80 -6.10
N ARG A 207 -10.60 5.53 -5.08
CA ARG A 207 -9.61 6.62 -5.25
C ARG A 207 -8.26 6.07 -5.71
N ILE A 208 -7.79 4.98 -5.13
CA ILE A 208 -6.51 4.34 -5.50
C ILE A 208 -6.56 3.87 -6.94
N VAL A 209 -7.56 3.07 -7.32
CA VAL A 209 -7.68 2.54 -8.68
C VAL A 209 -7.81 3.66 -9.70
N LYS A 210 -8.72 4.61 -9.48
CA LYS A 210 -8.93 5.76 -10.39
C LYS A 210 -7.64 6.55 -10.64
N ASN A 211 -6.94 6.92 -9.58
CA ASN A 211 -5.76 7.78 -9.70
C ASN A 211 -4.53 7.02 -10.20
N ALA A 212 -4.38 5.74 -9.84
CA ALA A 212 -3.33 4.89 -10.40
C ALA A 212 -3.52 4.70 -11.91
N LEU A 213 -4.71 4.36 -12.37
CA LEU A 213 -5.01 4.21 -13.80
C LEU A 213 -4.88 5.53 -14.59
N ALA A 214 -5.07 6.67 -13.92
CA ALA A 214 -4.78 8.00 -14.49
C ALA A 214 -3.29 8.37 -14.40
N ASN A 215 -2.43 7.46 -13.96
CA ASN A 215 -0.98 7.66 -13.78
C ASN A 215 -0.62 8.93 -13.00
N LYS A 216 -1.41 9.27 -11.95
CA LYS A 216 -1.11 10.41 -11.10
C LYS A 216 0.17 10.15 -10.29
N ARG A 217 1.10 11.12 -10.34
CA ARG A 217 2.42 11.03 -9.69
C ARG A 217 2.33 10.76 -8.19
N LEU A 218 1.63 11.61 -7.47
CA LEU A 218 1.44 11.57 -6.03
C LEU A 218 0.04 12.07 -5.69
N PHE A 219 -0.68 11.36 -4.84
CA PHE A 219 -2.00 11.76 -4.37
C PHE A 219 -2.30 11.20 -2.98
N GLY A 220 -3.16 11.86 -2.26
CA GLY A 220 -3.59 11.43 -0.94
C GLY A 220 -5.03 11.83 -0.66
N PHE A 221 -5.55 11.31 0.40
CA PHE A 221 -6.90 11.58 0.90
C PHE A 221 -6.97 11.28 2.41
N PRO A 222 -7.97 11.83 3.13
CA PRO A 222 -9.02 12.75 2.70
C PRO A 222 -8.49 14.16 2.42
N ALA A 223 -9.30 14.97 1.72
CA ALA A 223 -8.90 16.31 1.30
C ALA A 223 -8.43 17.24 2.43
N PRO A 224 -9.03 17.25 3.64
CA PRO A 224 -8.54 18.14 4.71
C PRO A 224 -7.13 17.78 5.19
N LEU A 225 -6.79 16.49 5.29
CA LEU A 225 -5.49 16.04 5.83
C LEU A 225 -4.39 16.02 4.78
N TRP A 226 -4.73 15.83 3.52
CA TRP A 226 -3.75 15.71 2.44
C TRP A 226 -2.86 16.95 2.27
N PRO A 227 -3.40 18.19 2.08
CA PRO A 227 -2.55 19.36 1.97
C PRO A 227 -1.76 19.65 3.25
N MET A 228 -2.33 19.40 4.43
CA MET A 228 -1.62 19.56 5.69
C MET A 228 -0.39 18.65 5.77
N ALA A 229 -0.54 17.37 5.38
CA ALA A 229 0.57 16.43 5.38
C ALA A 229 1.68 16.81 4.39
N LEU A 230 1.33 17.34 3.21
CA LEU A 230 2.31 17.81 2.23
C LEU A 230 3.20 18.93 2.75
N PHE A 231 2.66 19.84 3.56
CA PHE A 231 3.37 20.99 4.08
C PHE A 231 3.92 20.79 5.50
N SER A 232 3.66 19.64 6.13
CA SER A 232 3.99 19.41 7.55
C SER A 232 5.48 19.58 7.87
N LEU A 233 6.37 19.18 6.95
CA LEU A 233 7.82 19.33 7.15
C LEU A 233 8.31 20.80 7.06
N LEU A 234 7.47 21.70 6.57
CA LEU A 234 7.77 23.14 6.48
C LEU A 234 7.13 23.92 7.62
N ILE A 235 6.27 23.29 8.43
CA ILE A 235 5.60 23.93 9.57
C ILE A 235 6.58 23.98 10.75
N PRO A 236 6.73 25.13 11.43
CA PRO A 236 7.56 25.24 12.63
C PRO A 236 7.14 24.23 13.71
N GLU A 237 8.11 23.67 14.43
CA GLU A 237 7.89 22.60 15.41
C GLU A 237 6.82 22.93 16.46
N GLY A 238 6.78 24.18 16.94
CA GLY A 238 5.76 24.61 17.89
C GLY A 238 4.33 24.50 17.39
N MET A 239 4.10 24.76 16.10
CA MET A 239 2.79 24.57 15.45
C MET A 239 2.49 23.09 15.22
N LEU A 240 3.48 22.30 14.81
CA LEU A 240 3.32 20.84 14.66
C LEU A 240 2.90 20.18 15.96
N ARG A 241 3.44 20.61 17.11
CA ARG A 241 3.06 20.08 18.42
C ARG A 241 1.60 20.34 18.77
N LEU A 242 1.05 21.50 18.39
CA LEU A 242 -0.37 21.82 18.57
C LEU A 242 -1.26 20.90 17.74
N PHE A 243 -0.87 20.59 16.49
CA PHE A 243 -1.64 19.69 15.62
C PHE A 243 -1.46 18.21 15.99
N ASN A 244 -0.26 17.80 16.39
CA ASN A 244 0.02 16.39 16.72
C ASN A 244 -0.44 15.99 18.13
N GLY A 245 -0.73 16.94 19.02
CA GLY A 245 -1.16 16.67 20.39
C GLY A 245 -2.40 15.78 20.46
N ASP A 246 -3.38 16.05 19.59
CA ASP A 246 -4.64 15.30 19.49
C ASP A 246 -4.52 14.01 18.67
N LEU A 247 -3.38 13.77 18.02
CA LEU A 247 -3.12 12.60 17.16
C LEU A 247 -2.23 11.56 17.85
N ARG A 248 -1.99 11.69 19.17
CA ARG A 248 -1.26 10.69 19.95
C ARG A 248 -2.05 9.38 20.03
N PHE A 249 -1.35 8.27 19.91
CA PHE A 249 -1.96 6.94 19.94
C PHE A 249 -1.03 5.89 20.54
N THR A 250 -1.57 4.74 20.84
CA THR A 250 -0.82 3.52 21.08
C THR A 250 -1.32 2.44 20.13
N VAL A 251 -0.49 1.43 19.89
CA VAL A 251 -0.85 0.31 19.02
C VAL A 251 -1.25 -0.88 19.88
N LYS A 252 -2.35 -1.53 19.48
CA LYS A 252 -2.81 -2.76 20.14
C LYS A 252 -1.74 -3.84 20.01
N LYS A 253 -1.46 -4.56 21.10
CA LYS A 253 -0.51 -5.69 21.09
C LYS A 253 -1.04 -6.78 20.15
N ARG A 254 -0.20 -7.21 19.23
CA ARG A 254 -0.45 -8.36 18.33
C ARG A 254 -0.18 -9.67 19.03
#